data_5078f66532408a28199b57d13a325236
#
_entry.id   5078f66532408a28199b57d13a325236
#
_cell.length_a   1.000
_cell.length_b   1.000
_cell.length_c   1.000
_cell.angle_alpha   90.00
_cell.angle_beta   90.00
_cell.angle_gamma   90.00
#
_symmetry.space_group_name_H-M   'P 1'
#
loop_
_entity.id
_entity.type
_entity.pdbx_description
1 polymer ?
#
loop_
_entity_poly.entity_id
_entity_poly.type
_entity_poly.pdbx_seq_one_letter_code
_entity_poly.pdbx_strand_id
1 'polypeptide(L)'
;MSLDTKYDKFYSSDTGQPAHTDVVLNGWPRNRTEAIVNLPLTGDSILDVGCGDGRLLYQFRHRFKRLIGLEYSAVRLEAAKVQMQHLPFEGICGSAEAMPQLASNSIDAIVSADVIEHIPDVYQAADEMLRVLRPGGVLVINTPNIAFVKKRLRLLVGRFPSTSQPNEGLGSDVMFDGGHLHYFTYRSLSLVLERSGFVIERRIGFGQLGRLHHTWPSLLSVGVQLLARKPGLAP
;
A
#
# COMPACT_ATOMS: atom_id res chain seq x y z
N MET A 1 14.70 19.90 -8.62
CA MET A 1 14.56 18.45 -8.85
C MET A 1 13.10 18.11 -8.62
N SER A 2 12.45 17.54 -9.62
CA SER A 2 11.04 17.11 -9.53
C SER A 2 10.87 15.93 -8.56
N LEU A 3 9.63 15.62 -8.16
CA LEU A 3 9.37 14.56 -7.18
C LEU A 3 9.75 13.18 -7.73
N ASP A 4 9.42 12.90 -8.99
CA ASP A 4 9.79 11.69 -9.70
C ASP A 4 11.32 11.45 -9.71
N THR A 5 12.10 12.47 -10.07
CA THR A 5 13.57 12.40 -10.03
C THR A 5 14.12 12.11 -8.63
N LYS A 6 13.45 12.62 -7.57
CA LYS A 6 13.85 12.33 -6.18
C LYS A 6 13.58 10.87 -5.83
N TYR A 7 12.43 10.32 -6.25
CA TYR A 7 12.11 8.91 -6.03
C TYR A 7 13.05 7.99 -6.81
N ASP A 8 13.33 8.29 -8.09
CA ASP A 8 14.28 7.51 -8.88
C ASP A 8 15.68 7.49 -8.24
N LYS A 9 16.15 8.65 -7.74
CA LYS A 9 17.42 8.73 -7.01
C LYS A 9 17.38 7.95 -5.70
N PHE A 10 16.29 8.02 -4.95
CA PHE A 10 16.13 7.32 -3.68
C PHE A 10 16.14 5.80 -3.86
N TYR A 11 15.54 5.31 -4.93
CA TYR A 11 15.45 3.88 -5.24
C TYR A 11 16.50 3.37 -6.25
N SER A 12 17.46 4.20 -6.64
CA SER A 12 18.50 3.80 -7.61
C SER A 12 19.37 2.61 -7.17
N SER A 13 19.44 2.35 -5.85
CA SER A 13 20.13 1.19 -5.27
C SER A 13 19.31 -0.09 -5.27
N ASP A 14 18.01 -0.04 -5.61
CA ASP A 14 17.12 -1.22 -5.60
C ASP A 14 17.28 -2.10 -6.85
N THR A 15 18.20 -1.78 -7.75
CA THR A 15 18.52 -2.58 -8.93
C THR A 15 19.26 -3.87 -8.52
N GLY A 16 18.82 -5.02 -9.05
CA GLY A 16 19.47 -6.32 -8.78
C GLY A 16 18.90 -7.09 -7.59
N GLN A 17 17.67 -6.80 -7.19
CA GLN A 17 16.96 -7.57 -6.16
C GLN A 17 16.83 -9.05 -6.53
N PRO A 18 16.90 -9.97 -5.53
CA PRO A 18 16.73 -11.40 -5.79
C PRO A 18 15.33 -11.70 -6.33
N ALA A 19 15.22 -12.81 -7.08
CA ALA A 19 13.94 -13.27 -7.61
C ALA A 19 12.86 -13.36 -6.52
N HIS A 20 11.61 -13.06 -6.89
CA HIS A 20 10.50 -13.11 -5.96
C HIS A 20 10.24 -14.54 -5.48
N THR A 21 9.96 -14.66 -4.19
CA THR A 21 9.62 -15.92 -3.53
C THR A 21 8.23 -15.85 -2.91
N ASP A 22 7.61 -17.01 -2.70
CA ASP A 22 6.32 -17.08 -2.05
C ASP A 22 6.41 -16.69 -0.57
N VAL A 23 5.42 -15.93 -0.13
CA VAL A 23 5.21 -15.65 1.29
C VAL A 23 4.60 -16.88 1.95
N VAL A 24 5.31 -17.45 2.90
CA VAL A 24 4.82 -18.60 3.68
C VAL A 24 4.02 -18.07 4.88
N LEU A 25 2.72 -18.38 4.90
CA LEU A 25 1.82 -17.98 5.98
C LEU A 25 1.88 -19.01 7.12
N ASN A 26 2.63 -18.69 8.17
CA ASN A 26 2.75 -19.52 9.36
C ASN A 26 1.97 -18.89 10.54
N GLY A 27 0.67 -19.16 10.59
CA GLY A 27 -0.18 -18.71 11.67
C GLY A 27 -0.63 -17.25 11.49
N TRP A 28 -0.46 -16.42 12.52
CA TRP A 28 -0.90 -15.02 12.51
C TRP A 28 0.05 -14.13 11.70
N PRO A 29 -0.47 -13.22 10.85
CA PRO A 29 0.36 -12.32 10.07
C PRO A 29 1.31 -11.47 10.94
N ARG A 30 2.59 -11.49 10.63
CA ARG A 30 3.63 -10.76 11.38
C ARG A 30 4.00 -9.43 10.73
N ASN A 31 3.74 -9.28 9.45
CA ASN A 31 4.01 -8.08 8.67
C ASN A 31 2.86 -7.78 7.70
N ARG A 32 2.94 -6.61 7.04
CA ARG A 32 1.91 -6.14 6.11
C ARG A 32 1.66 -7.08 4.93
N THR A 33 2.74 -7.62 4.36
CA THR A 33 2.63 -8.51 3.19
C THR A 33 1.86 -9.77 3.54
N GLU A 34 2.24 -10.44 4.65
CA GLU A 34 1.50 -11.59 5.16
C GLU A 34 0.04 -11.25 5.43
N ALA A 35 -0.23 -10.08 6.02
CA ALA A 35 -1.57 -9.65 6.35
C ALA A 35 -2.43 -9.36 5.10
N ILE A 36 -1.84 -8.85 4.03
CA ILE A 36 -2.52 -8.61 2.74
C ILE A 36 -2.75 -9.94 2.01
N VAL A 37 -1.70 -10.77 1.89
CA VAL A 37 -1.76 -12.05 1.15
C VAL A 37 -2.73 -13.04 1.78
N ASN A 38 -2.90 -13.00 3.11
CA ASN A 38 -3.84 -13.83 3.86
C ASN A 38 -5.33 -13.46 3.62
N LEU A 39 -5.61 -12.34 2.95
CA LEU A 39 -6.99 -11.99 2.62
C LEU A 39 -7.49 -12.80 1.42
N PRO A 40 -8.77 -13.22 1.42
CA PRO A 40 -9.37 -14.00 0.34
C PRO A 40 -9.76 -13.10 -0.84
N LEU A 41 -8.78 -12.39 -1.40
CA LEU A 41 -9.00 -11.57 -2.58
C LEU A 41 -9.15 -12.47 -3.81
N THR A 42 -10.18 -12.24 -4.59
CA THR A 42 -10.51 -12.99 -5.81
C THR A 42 -11.05 -12.06 -6.89
N GLY A 43 -10.91 -12.47 -8.14
CA GLY A 43 -11.38 -11.73 -9.32
C GLY A 43 -10.56 -12.08 -10.55
N ASP A 44 -10.80 -11.37 -11.64
CA ASP A 44 -10.01 -11.51 -12.87
C ASP A 44 -8.78 -10.58 -12.86
N SER A 45 -8.89 -9.40 -12.23
CA SER A 45 -7.86 -8.37 -12.26
C SER A 45 -7.52 -7.84 -10.86
N ILE A 46 -6.23 -7.63 -10.61
CA ILE A 46 -5.73 -6.95 -9.43
C ILE A 46 -4.79 -5.82 -9.83
N LEU A 47 -4.96 -4.66 -9.19
CA LEU A 47 -4.08 -3.51 -9.32
C LEU A 47 -3.28 -3.33 -8.02
N ASP A 48 -1.96 -3.22 -8.15
CA ASP A 48 -1.08 -2.80 -7.06
C ASP A 48 -0.68 -1.34 -7.29
N VAL A 49 -1.18 -0.45 -6.43
CA VAL A 49 -0.85 0.98 -6.48
C VAL A 49 0.43 1.21 -5.69
N GLY A 50 1.48 1.65 -6.37
CA GLY A 50 2.85 1.72 -5.85
C GLY A 50 3.49 0.34 -5.80
N CYS A 51 3.45 -0.39 -6.92
CA CYS A 51 3.86 -1.79 -6.97
C CYS A 51 5.36 -2.04 -6.73
N GLY A 52 6.19 -1.00 -6.79
CA GLY A 52 7.63 -1.12 -6.63
C GLY A 52 8.25 -2.10 -7.62
N ASP A 53 8.93 -3.11 -7.10
CA ASP A 53 9.54 -4.20 -7.87
C ASP A 53 8.55 -5.34 -8.22
N GLY A 54 7.27 -5.21 -7.88
CA GLY A 54 6.22 -6.20 -8.14
C GLY A 54 6.11 -7.33 -7.11
N ARG A 55 6.88 -7.29 -6.04
CA ARG A 55 6.97 -8.37 -5.03
C ARG A 55 5.65 -8.72 -4.36
N LEU A 56 4.83 -7.71 -4.02
CA LEU A 56 3.51 -7.94 -3.44
C LEU A 56 2.56 -8.53 -4.49
N LEU A 57 2.55 -7.96 -5.70
CA LEU A 57 1.69 -8.39 -6.80
C LEU A 57 2.00 -9.84 -7.22
N TYR A 58 3.28 -10.25 -7.19
CA TYR A 58 3.71 -11.61 -7.46
C TYR A 58 2.96 -12.66 -6.59
N GLN A 59 2.61 -12.33 -5.34
CA GLN A 59 1.89 -13.24 -4.44
C GLN A 59 0.48 -13.59 -4.94
N PHE A 60 -0.07 -12.79 -5.85
CA PHE A 60 -1.41 -12.97 -6.39
C PHE A 60 -1.45 -13.64 -7.77
N ARG A 61 -0.30 -14.03 -8.34
CA ARG A 61 -0.16 -14.58 -9.71
C ARG A 61 -1.02 -15.81 -10.01
N HIS A 62 -1.41 -16.57 -8.97
CA HIS A 62 -2.28 -17.75 -9.12
C HIS A 62 -3.73 -17.47 -8.76
N ARG A 63 -4.08 -16.25 -8.33
CA ARG A 63 -5.42 -15.85 -7.90
C ARG A 63 -6.13 -14.95 -8.90
N PHE A 64 -5.34 -14.28 -9.78
CA PHE A 64 -5.84 -13.32 -10.75
C PHE A 64 -5.25 -13.59 -12.13
N LYS A 65 -6.06 -13.32 -13.18
CA LYS A 65 -5.63 -13.49 -14.58
C LYS A 65 -4.83 -12.30 -15.10
N ARG A 66 -5.10 -11.09 -14.57
CA ARG A 66 -4.40 -9.84 -14.91
C ARG A 66 -3.78 -9.25 -13.66
N LEU A 67 -2.47 -9.02 -13.74
CA LEU A 67 -1.67 -8.41 -12.70
C LEU A 67 -1.24 -7.03 -13.20
N ILE A 68 -1.75 -5.96 -12.58
CA ILE A 68 -1.48 -4.59 -13.00
C ILE A 68 -0.70 -3.89 -11.90
N GLY A 69 0.45 -3.29 -12.25
CA GLY A 69 1.26 -2.51 -11.34
C GLY A 69 1.28 -1.05 -11.77
N LEU A 70 0.88 -0.14 -10.89
CA LEU A 70 1.09 1.30 -11.04
C LEU A 70 2.27 1.71 -10.18
N GLU A 71 3.28 2.36 -10.78
CA GLU A 71 4.47 2.82 -10.05
C GLU A 71 4.89 4.20 -10.54
N TYR A 72 5.25 5.08 -9.60
CA TYR A 72 5.67 6.44 -9.91
C TYR A 72 7.12 6.51 -10.36
N SER A 73 8.00 5.65 -9.82
CA SER A 73 9.40 5.53 -10.21
C SER A 73 9.55 4.64 -11.43
N ALA A 74 10.07 5.21 -12.52
CA ALA A 74 10.36 4.44 -13.73
C ALA A 74 11.41 3.35 -13.47
N VAL A 75 12.39 3.62 -12.62
CA VAL A 75 13.45 2.66 -12.25
C VAL A 75 12.86 1.42 -11.56
N ARG A 76 11.96 1.62 -10.59
CA ARG A 76 11.30 0.50 -9.89
C ARG A 76 10.36 -0.27 -10.81
N LEU A 77 9.63 0.43 -11.66
CA LEU A 77 8.76 -0.22 -12.64
C LEU A 77 9.51 -1.13 -13.61
N GLU A 78 10.69 -0.70 -14.08
CA GLU A 78 11.53 -1.57 -14.93
C GLU A 78 12.03 -2.80 -14.16
N ALA A 79 12.37 -2.67 -12.89
CA ALA A 79 12.68 -3.81 -12.02
C ALA A 79 11.48 -4.78 -11.92
N ALA A 80 10.26 -4.25 -11.75
CA ALA A 80 9.03 -5.06 -11.74
C ALA A 80 8.82 -5.80 -13.06
N LYS A 81 9.00 -5.13 -14.21
CA LYS A 81 8.86 -5.77 -15.54
C LYS A 81 9.83 -6.92 -15.72
N VAL A 82 11.08 -6.76 -15.29
CA VAL A 82 12.08 -7.83 -15.33
C VAL A 82 11.67 -9.01 -14.44
N GLN A 83 11.28 -8.75 -13.20
CA GLN A 83 10.89 -9.78 -12.23
C GLN A 83 9.60 -10.52 -12.61
N MET A 84 8.69 -9.83 -13.28
CA MET A 84 7.37 -10.34 -13.65
C MET A 84 7.25 -10.76 -15.12
N GLN A 85 8.35 -10.79 -15.89
CA GLN A 85 8.35 -11.01 -17.34
C GLN A 85 7.68 -12.32 -17.82
N HIS A 86 7.55 -13.30 -16.93
CA HIS A 86 6.91 -14.60 -17.23
C HIS A 86 5.44 -14.66 -16.81
N LEU A 87 4.88 -13.55 -16.34
CA LEU A 87 3.52 -13.46 -15.80
C LEU A 87 2.68 -12.50 -16.66
N PRO A 88 1.35 -12.58 -16.60
CA PRO A 88 0.45 -11.64 -17.29
C PRO A 88 0.46 -10.27 -16.58
N PHE A 89 1.63 -9.64 -16.52
CA PHE A 89 1.88 -8.38 -15.83
C PHE A 89 1.82 -7.20 -16.79
N GLU A 90 1.05 -6.19 -16.40
CA GLU A 90 0.94 -4.89 -17.05
C GLU A 90 1.50 -3.81 -16.12
N GLY A 91 2.62 -3.19 -16.49
CA GLY A 91 3.26 -2.13 -15.71
C GLY A 91 2.93 -0.74 -16.26
N ILE A 92 2.36 0.12 -15.43
CA ILE A 92 1.97 1.49 -15.73
C ILE A 92 2.87 2.46 -14.95
N CYS A 93 3.59 3.34 -15.65
CA CYS A 93 4.30 4.44 -15.01
C CYS A 93 3.33 5.62 -14.83
N GLY A 94 3.11 6.05 -13.59
CA GLY A 94 2.15 7.12 -13.33
C GLY A 94 1.88 7.40 -11.85
N SER A 95 1.07 8.42 -11.61
CA SER A 95 0.64 8.82 -10.26
C SER A 95 -0.67 8.12 -9.87
N ALA A 96 -0.80 7.79 -8.59
CA ALA A 96 -2.05 7.31 -8.01
C ALA A 96 -3.15 8.38 -8.00
N GLU A 97 -2.80 9.66 -8.15
CA GLU A 97 -3.73 10.78 -8.23
C GLU A 97 -4.41 10.89 -9.61
N ALA A 98 -3.86 10.20 -10.63
CA ALA A 98 -4.43 10.18 -11.98
C ALA A 98 -4.05 8.88 -12.69
N MET A 99 -5.02 8.01 -12.94
CA MET A 99 -4.85 6.72 -13.62
C MET A 99 -5.62 6.66 -14.96
N PRO A 100 -5.32 7.54 -15.93
CA PRO A 100 -6.09 7.63 -17.19
C PRO A 100 -5.99 6.37 -18.06
N GLN A 101 -4.97 5.54 -17.86
CA GLN A 101 -4.78 4.26 -18.55
C GLN A 101 -5.78 3.20 -18.10
N LEU A 102 -6.41 3.38 -16.92
CA LEU A 102 -7.38 2.46 -16.35
C LEU A 102 -8.80 3.00 -16.50
N ALA A 103 -9.65 2.22 -17.14
CA ALA A 103 -11.06 2.57 -17.29
C ALA A 103 -11.79 2.54 -15.92
N SER A 104 -12.82 3.36 -15.78
CA SER A 104 -13.71 3.29 -14.62
C SER A 104 -14.37 1.91 -14.51
N ASN A 105 -14.53 1.39 -13.28
CA ASN A 105 -15.20 0.13 -13.00
C ASN A 105 -14.58 -1.10 -13.68
N SER A 106 -13.25 -1.13 -13.85
CA SER A 106 -12.54 -2.17 -14.61
C SER A 106 -11.71 -3.14 -13.75
N ILE A 107 -11.49 -2.83 -12.47
CA ILE A 107 -10.60 -3.58 -11.57
C ILE A 107 -11.41 -4.27 -10.47
N ASP A 108 -11.11 -5.55 -10.20
CA ASP A 108 -11.79 -6.35 -9.19
C ASP A 108 -11.24 -6.10 -7.78
N ALA A 109 -9.93 -6.01 -7.67
CA ALA A 109 -9.25 -5.77 -6.40
C ALA A 109 -8.10 -4.78 -6.56
N ILE A 110 -7.91 -3.91 -5.56
CA ILE A 110 -6.75 -3.03 -5.44
C ILE A 110 -6.01 -3.38 -4.14
N VAL A 111 -4.68 -3.43 -4.22
CA VAL A 111 -3.78 -3.40 -3.07
C VAL A 111 -2.93 -2.13 -3.15
N SER A 112 -2.63 -1.53 -2.00
CA SER A 112 -1.73 -0.38 -1.89
C SER A 112 -1.02 -0.44 -0.54
N ALA A 113 0.28 -0.63 -0.53
CA ALA A 113 1.04 -0.91 0.68
C ALA A 113 2.21 0.06 0.84
N ASP A 114 2.13 0.92 1.86
CA ASP A 114 3.09 1.99 2.18
C ASP A 114 3.31 2.94 0.99
N VAL A 115 2.21 3.51 0.50
CA VAL A 115 2.18 4.42 -0.64
C VAL A 115 1.40 5.71 -0.32
N ILE A 116 0.22 5.60 0.31
CA ILE A 116 -0.68 6.73 0.55
C ILE A 116 -0.01 7.85 1.37
N GLU A 117 0.94 7.51 2.24
CA GLU A 117 1.70 8.49 3.02
C GLU A 117 2.65 9.35 2.19
N HIS A 118 2.97 8.91 0.98
CA HIS A 118 3.85 9.62 0.04
C HIS A 118 3.10 10.47 -0.99
N ILE A 119 1.79 10.30 -1.11
CA ILE A 119 0.98 10.94 -2.15
C ILE A 119 0.60 12.36 -1.70
N PRO A 120 0.86 13.41 -2.50
CA PRO A 120 0.50 14.79 -2.17
C PRO A 120 -0.99 14.98 -1.92
N ASP A 121 -1.85 14.53 -2.83
CA ASP A 121 -3.31 14.61 -2.67
C ASP A 121 -3.91 13.21 -2.43
N VAL A 122 -4.05 12.86 -1.15
CA VAL A 122 -4.59 11.58 -0.71
C VAL A 122 -6.07 11.40 -1.05
N TYR A 123 -6.82 12.50 -1.17
CA TYR A 123 -8.24 12.44 -1.56
C TYR A 123 -8.38 12.12 -3.04
N GLN A 124 -7.61 12.81 -3.88
CA GLN A 124 -7.59 12.52 -5.32
C GLN A 124 -7.17 11.07 -5.61
N ALA A 125 -6.17 10.56 -4.89
CA ALA A 125 -5.75 9.17 -5.03
C ALA A 125 -6.85 8.18 -4.59
N ALA A 126 -7.55 8.47 -3.48
CA ALA A 126 -8.67 7.64 -3.03
C ALA A 126 -9.84 7.66 -4.03
N ASP A 127 -10.15 8.84 -4.63
CA ASP A 127 -11.18 8.98 -5.65
C ASP A 127 -10.84 8.20 -6.92
N GLU A 128 -9.58 8.22 -7.36
CA GLU A 128 -9.11 7.45 -8.51
C GLU A 128 -9.14 5.93 -8.24
N MET A 129 -8.72 5.48 -7.05
CA MET A 129 -8.86 4.08 -6.65
C MET A 129 -10.34 3.65 -6.65
N LEU A 130 -11.25 4.50 -6.13
CA LEU A 130 -12.68 4.21 -6.19
C LEU A 130 -13.19 4.19 -7.63
N ARG A 131 -12.76 5.13 -8.47
CA ARG A 131 -13.18 5.20 -9.88
C ARG A 131 -12.87 3.92 -10.65
N VAL A 132 -11.62 3.43 -10.53
CA VAL A 132 -11.17 2.27 -11.31
C VAL A 132 -11.73 0.95 -10.79
N LEU A 133 -12.03 0.83 -9.48
CA LEU A 133 -12.71 -0.35 -8.93
C LEU A 133 -14.11 -0.52 -9.52
N ARG A 134 -14.48 -1.76 -9.85
CA ARG A 134 -15.86 -2.12 -10.18
C ARG A 134 -16.77 -2.00 -8.95
N PRO A 135 -18.08 -1.80 -9.12
CA PRO A 135 -19.03 -1.92 -8.02
C PRO A 135 -18.88 -3.27 -7.31
N GLY A 136 -18.79 -3.25 -5.98
CA GLY A 136 -18.50 -4.43 -5.17
C GLY A 136 -17.03 -4.84 -5.12
N GLY A 137 -16.13 -4.18 -5.87
CA GLY A 137 -14.69 -4.39 -5.82
C GLY A 137 -14.08 -3.97 -4.47
N VAL A 138 -12.91 -4.49 -4.15
CA VAL A 138 -12.28 -4.30 -2.85
C VAL A 138 -10.94 -3.57 -2.94
N LEU A 139 -10.67 -2.74 -1.96
CA LEU A 139 -9.38 -2.09 -1.72
C LEU A 139 -8.79 -2.63 -0.42
N VAL A 140 -7.54 -3.11 -0.49
CA VAL A 140 -6.70 -3.33 0.70
C VAL A 140 -5.63 -2.27 0.71
N ILE A 141 -5.64 -1.42 1.73
CA ILE A 141 -4.66 -0.35 1.88
C ILE A 141 -3.91 -0.49 3.19
N ASN A 142 -2.61 -0.27 3.12
CA ASN A 142 -1.72 -0.28 4.28
C ASN A 142 -0.84 0.97 4.29
N THR A 143 -0.56 1.48 5.49
CA THR A 143 0.37 2.60 5.74
C THR A 143 0.93 2.49 7.16
N PRO A 144 2.09 3.08 7.50
CA PRO A 144 2.60 3.08 8.86
C PRO A 144 1.64 3.70 9.87
N ASN A 145 1.53 3.09 11.06
CA ASN A 145 0.67 3.57 12.13
C ASN A 145 1.40 4.57 13.04
N ILE A 146 1.09 5.86 12.91
CA ILE A 146 1.66 6.89 13.77
C ILE A 146 1.21 6.73 15.25
N ALA A 147 0.05 6.09 15.47
CA ALA A 147 -0.50 5.85 16.81
C ALA A 147 -0.04 4.54 17.48
N PHE A 148 0.89 3.81 16.86
CA PHE A 148 1.51 2.63 17.45
C PHE A 148 2.18 2.96 18.80
N VAL A 149 2.06 2.08 19.79
CA VAL A 149 2.52 2.34 21.16
C VAL A 149 3.94 2.90 21.25
N LYS A 150 4.90 2.34 20.50
CA LYS A 150 6.29 2.84 20.50
C LYS A 150 6.40 4.26 19.96
N LYS A 151 5.55 4.64 18.98
CA LYS A 151 5.52 6.00 18.41
C LYS A 151 4.94 7.01 19.42
N ARG A 152 3.88 6.61 20.14
CA ARG A 152 3.31 7.42 21.24
C ARG A 152 4.33 7.67 22.36
N LEU A 153 5.08 6.63 22.76
CA LEU A 153 6.13 6.77 23.77
C LEU A 153 7.27 7.69 23.31
N ARG A 154 7.66 7.64 22.04
CA ARG A 154 8.64 8.59 21.47
C ARG A 154 8.15 10.03 21.56
N LEU A 155 6.91 10.28 21.14
CA LEU A 155 6.31 11.61 21.20
C LEU A 155 6.17 12.11 22.65
N LEU A 156 5.82 11.23 23.59
CA LEU A 156 5.73 11.58 25.02
C LEU A 156 7.05 12.11 25.60
N VAL A 157 8.18 11.62 25.13
CA VAL A 157 9.52 12.09 25.55
C VAL A 157 10.10 13.15 24.59
N GLY A 158 9.26 13.81 23.78
CA GLY A 158 9.65 14.90 22.89
C GLY A 158 10.44 14.48 21.65
N ARG A 159 10.42 13.18 21.28
CA ARG A 159 11.08 12.67 20.06
C ARG A 159 10.10 12.53 18.91
N PHE A 160 10.55 12.89 17.70
CA PHE A 160 9.75 12.72 16.50
C PHE A 160 9.44 11.23 16.26
N PRO A 161 8.16 10.86 16.10
CA PRO A 161 7.74 9.48 15.92
C PRO A 161 7.86 9.02 14.47
N SER A 162 9.07 9.16 13.86
CA SER A 162 9.35 8.77 12.48
C SER A 162 8.66 7.46 12.11
N THR A 163 8.07 7.41 10.95
CA THR A 163 7.43 6.21 10.40
C THR A 163 8.27 5.53 9.33
N SER A 164 9.33 6.19 8.84
CA SER A 164 10.37 5.57 8.02
C SER A 164 11.50 4.97 8.85
N GLN A 165 12.43 4.26 8.23
CA GLN A 165 13.66 3.74 8.83
C GLN A 165 14.84 4.61 8.41
N PRO A 166 15.91 4.76 9.25
CA PRO A 166 16.04 4.39 10.66
C PRO A 166 16.02 5.54 11.68
N ASN A 167 16.02 6.84 11.30
CA ASN A 167 16.39 7.92 12.22
C ASN A 167 15.53 9.17 12.12
N GLU A 168 14.39 9.24 12.81
CA GLU A 168 13.67 10.48 13.13
C GLU A 168 13.54 11.49 11.94
N GLY A 169 13.41 11.02 10.70
CA GLY A 169 13.33 11.85 9.50
C GLY A 169 14.68 12.36 8.94
N LEU A 170 15.77 12.08 9.61
CA LEU A 170 17.11 12.61 9.25
C LEU A 170 17.98 11.60 8.48
N GLY A 171 17.45 10.42 8.12
CA GLY A 171 18.23 9.32 7.52
C GLY A 171 18.51 9.46 6.02
N SER A 172 18.02 10.51 5.37
CA SER A 172 18.20 10.69 3.92
C SER A 172 18.42 12.16 3.58
N ASP A 173 19.50 12.44 2.86
CA ASP A 173 19.78 13.78 2.29
C ASP A 173 18.79 14.15 1.15
N VAL A 174 17.98 13.20 0.71
CA VAL A 174 17.07 13.39 -0.43
C VAL A 174 15.66 13.77 0.02
N MET A 175 15.11 13.07 1.04
CA MET A 175 13.74 13.28 1.49
C MET A 175 13.61 13.15 3.01
N PHE A 176 12.89 14.11 3.63
CA PHE A 176 12.56 14.04 5.06
C PHE A 176 11.66 12.84 5.34
N ASP A 177 11.92 12.11 6.43
CA ASP A 177 11.21 10.90 6.88
C ASP A 177 10.90 9.89 5.75
N GLY A 178 11.89 9.64 4.87
CA GLY A 178 11.72 8.71 3.74
C GLY A 178 10.72 9.18 2.68
N GLY A 179 10.35 10.47 2.69
CA GLY A 179 9.35 11.05 1.79
C GLY A 179 7.92 10.97 2.29
N HIS A 180 7.70 10.63 3.58
CA HIS A 180 6.35 10.62 4.16
C HIS A 180 5.83 12.05 4.31
N LEU A 181 4.77 12.36 3.58
CA LEU A 181 4.05 13.63 3.61
C LEU A 181 2.89 13.59 4.62
N HIS A 182 2.33 12.40 4.86
CA HIS A 182 1.17 12.18 5.70
C HIS A 182 1.40 11.10 6.75
N TYR A 183 0.72 11.23 7.89
CA TYR A 183 0.80 10.30 9.01
C TYR A 183 -0.60 9.85 9.39
N PHE A 184 -0.84 8.54 9.35
CA PHE A 184 -2.16 7.98 9.50
C PHE A 184 -2.36 7.22 10.80
N THR A 185 -3.60 7.28 11.28
CA THR A 185 -4.20 6.35 12.23
C THR A 185 -5.31 5.58 11.52
N TYR A 186 -5.83 4.51 12.15
CA TYR A 186 -7.00 3.81 11.61
C TYR A 186 -8.19 4.75 11.35
N ARG A 187 -8.41 5.73 12.25
CA ARG A 187 -9.51 6.68 12.11
C ARG A 187 -9.30 7.64 10.93
N SER A 188 -8.12 8.25 10.84
CA SER A 188 -7.86 9.25 9.80
C SER A 188 -7.86 8.62 8.40
N LEU A 189 -7.26 7.45 8.22
CA LEU A 189 -7.30 6.75 6.93
C LEU A 189 -8.73 6.29 6.58
N SER A 190 -9.52 5.78 7.57
CA SER A 190 -10.92 5.46 7.34
C SER A 190 -11.71 6.67 6.82
N LEU A 191 -11.51 7.84 7.46
CA LEU A 191 -12.20 9.07 7.04
C LEU A 191 -11.84 9.52 5.61
N VAL A 192 -10.59 9.37 5.18
CA VAL A 192 -10.19 9.68 3.79
C VAL A 192 -10.97 8.78 2.84
N LEU A 193 -10.97 7.47 3.07
CA LEU A 193 -11.64 6.50 2.20
C LEU A 193 -13.17 6.66 2.20
N GLU A 194 -13.79 6.88 3.38
CA GLU A 194 -15.22 7.07 3.52
C GLU A 194 -15.70 8.34 2.79
N ARG A 195 -14.91 9.41 2.79
CA ARG A 195 -15.20 10.64 2.04
C ARG A 195 -15.22 10.44 0.52
N SER A 196 -14.37 9.56 0.02
CA SER A 196 -14.38 9.16 -1.40
C SER A 196 -15.53 8.20 -1.75
N GLY A 197 -16.21 7.63 -0.74
CA GLY A 197 -17.36 6.75 -0.95
C GLY A 197 -17.09 5.25 -0.69
N PHE A 198 -15.93 4.89 -0.15
CA PHE A 198 -15.67 3.53 0.29
C PHE A 198 -16.44 3.17 1.56
N VAL A 199 -16.81 1.90 1.69
CA VAL A 199 -17.29 1.30 2.94
C VAL A 199 -16.16 0.52 3.59
N ILE A 200 -15.80 0.87 4.82
CA ILE A 200 -14.76 0.15 5.57
C ILE A 200 -15.35 -1.14 6.13
N GLU A 201 -14.89 -2.29 5.64
CA GLU A 201 -15.36 -3.60 6.10
C GLU A 201 -14.55 -4.14 7.29
N ARG A 202 -13.21 -3.94 7.25
CA ARG A 202 -12.34 -4.50 8.28
C ARG A 202 -11.17 -3.59 8.60
N ARG A 203 -10.82 -3.53 9.90
CA ARG A 203 -9.56 -3.01 10.43
C ARG A 203 -8.69 -4.20 10.79
N ILE A 204 -7.51 -4.31 10.21
CA ILE A 204 -6.66 -5.49 10.32
C ILE A 204 -5.40 -5.12 11.08
N GLY A 205 -5.18 -5.78 12.21
CA GLY A 205 -3.93 -5.67 12.96
C GLY A 205 -2.99 -6.82 12.62
N PHE A 206 -1.69 -6.55 12.61
CA PHE A 206 -0.65 -7.55 12.39
C PHE A 206 0.60 -7.25 13.22
N GLY A 207 1.42 -8.27 13.45
CA GLY A 207 2.66 -8.15 14.20
C GLY A 207 2.98 -9.39 15.06
N GLN A 208 4.02 -9.29 15.88
CA GLN A 208 4.56 -10.43 16.64
C GLN A 208 3.70 -10.92 17.80
N LEU A 209 2.75 -10.12 18.28
CA LEU A 209 1.85 -10.47 19.39
C LEU A 209 0.62 -11.28 18.94
N GLY A 210 0.61 -11.81 17.71
CA GLY A 210 -0.46 -12.64 17.19
C GLY A 210 -1.83 -11.95 17.23
N ARG A 211 -2.86 -12.67 17.71
CA ARG A 211 -4.25 -12.17 17.73
C ARG A 211 -4.46 -10.93 18.61
N LEU A 212 -3.55 -10.61 19.53
CA LEU A 212 -3.65 -9.40 20.36
C LEU A 212 -3.64 -8.12 19.53
N HIS A 213 -2.99 -8.12 18.33
CA HIS A 213 -3.04 -6.99 17.43
C HIS A 213 -4.46 -6.64 16.95
N HIS A 214 -5.41 -7.61 16.97
CA HIS A 214 -6.81 -7.38 16.61
C HIS A 214 -7.64 -6.78 17.73
N THR A 215 -7.26 -7.00 18.98
CA THR A 215 -8.03 -6.48 20.12
C THR A 215 -7.94 -4.96 20.23
N TRP A 216 -6.77 -4.41 19.88
CA TRP A 216 -6.55 -2.97 19.88
C TRP A 216 -5.56 -2.57 18.78
N PRO A 217 -5.95 -2.67 17.50
CA PRO A 217 -5.02 -2.47 16.37
C PRO A 217 -4.43 -1.06 16.33
N SER A 218 -5.18 -0.04 16.76
CA SER A 218 -4.69 1.34 16.82
C SER A 218 -3.47 1.54 17.73
N LEU A 219 -3.33 0.72 18.77
CA LEU A 219 -2.23 0.78 19.71
C LEU A 219 -1.13 -0.23 19.41
N LEU A 220 -1.51 -1.45 19.01
CA LEU A 220 -0.62 -2.60 18.98
C LEU A 220 -0.08 -2.91 17.57
N SER A 221 -0.77 -2.52 16.50
CA SER A 221 -0.32 -2.79 15.14
C SER A 221 0.68 -1.73 14.66
N VAL A 222 1.77 -2.18 14.04
CA VAL A 222 2.81 -1.30 13.48
C VAL A 222 2.35 -0.54 12.24
N GLY A 223 1.36 -1.08 11.52
CA GLY A 223 0.73 -0.44 10.37
C GLY A 223 -0.78 -0.32 10.56
N VAL A 224 -1.37 0.63 9.87
CA VAL A 224 -2.80 0.73 9.62
C VAL A 224 -3.11 -0.10 8.39
N GLN A 225 -3.93 -1.12 8.51
CA GLN A 225 -4.42 -1.88 7.36
C GLN A 225 -5.93 -1.93 7.34
N LEU A 226 -6.52 -1.51 6.23
CA LEU A 226 -7.96 -1.50 6.01
C LEU A 226 -8.33 -2.37 4.82
N LEU A 227 -9.43 -3.09 4.96
CA LEU A 227 -10.19 -3.65 3.85
C LEU A 227 -11.41 -2.76 3.65
N ALA A 228 -11.50 -2.16 2.47
CA ALA A 228 -12.61 -1.30 2.09
C ALA A 228 -13.27 -1.82 0.81
N ARG A 229 -14.54 -1.50 0.62
CA ARG A 229 -15.32 -1.93 -0.55
C ARG A 229 -15.91 -0.73 -1.27
N LYS A 230 -15.89 -0.76 -2.59
CA LYS A 230 -16.74 0.10 -3.40
C LYS A 230 -18.19 -0.39 -3.30
N PRO A 231 -19.16 0.43 -2.92
CA PRO A 231 -20.57 0.02 -2.91
C PRO A 231 -20.99 -0.61 -4.23
N GLY A 232 -21.86 -1.63 -4.16
CA GLY A 232 -22.54 -2.16 -5.32
C GLY A 232 -23.47 -1.12 -5.93
N LEU A 233 -23.88 -1.32 -7.18
CA LEU A 233 -25.00 -0.55 -7.74
C LEU A 233 -26.23 -0.87 -6.88
N ALA A 234 -26.93 0.17 -6.44
CA ALA A 234 -28.23 -0.04 -5.81
C ALA A 234 -29.14 -0.81 -6.78
N PRO A 235 -29.92 -1.79 -6.30
CA PRO A 235 -30.85 -2.55 -7.12
C PRO A 235 -31.91 -1.67 -7.76
#